data_f24544667487423b83fa9bb7bcd5d228
#
_entry.id   f24544667487423b83fa9bb7bcd5d228
#
_cell.length_a   1.000
_cell.length_b   1.000
_cell.length_c   1.000
_cell.angle_alpha   90.00
_cell.angle_beta   90.00
_cell.angle_gamma   90.00
#
_symmetry.space_group_name_H-M   'P 1'
#
loop_
_entity.id
_entity.type
_entity.pdbx_description
1 polymer ?
#
loop_
_entity_poly.entity_id
_entity_poly.type
_entity_poly.pdbx_seq_one_letter_code
_entity_poly.pdbx_strand_id
1 'polypeptide(L)'
;MNRRSFLLAALSFVTACGALAATPLQERADWASFFRAADAQGTIVIGDSRAGNDVTFVYDPERAARRYSPASTFKIPHSLFALDAGILRDEFQVIAWDGVKRPIEVWNEDQNLRFAMRHSTVWVYEEFARRLGNVRETAYLRKIAYGNAVVGRGKPFWVEGDLTISANEQMSFLRRLYRNELPFRVEHQRLIKDVMVNEAGKDWILRAKTGWSGKVGWWVGWVEWPTGPVFFVLNIDTPNRLGDLPKRQEITRNILRSIKALPPP
;
A
#
# COMPACT_ATOMS: atom_id res chain seq x y z
N MET A 1 5.68 67.42 -37.23
CA MET A 1 4.82 66.20 -37.00
C MET A 1 5.74 65.02 -36.66
N ASN A 2 5.96 64.76 -35.34
CA ASN A 2 6.85 63.67 -34.89
C ASN A 2 6.03 62.45 -34.54
N ARG A 3 6.21 61.33 -35.26
CA ARG A 3 5.71 60.03 -34.93
C ARG A 3 6.71 59.32 -34.02
N ARG A 4 6.35 59.12 -32.75
CA ARG A 4 7.09 58.23 -31.82
C ARG A 4 6.60 56.82 -31.95
N SER A 5 7.46 55.90 -32.41
CA SER A 5 7.22 54.46 -32.43
C SER A 5 7.51 53.88 -31.04
N PHE A 6 6.51 53.25 -30.43
CA PHE A 6 6.70 52.46 -29.20
C PHE A 6 7.02 51.03 -29.61
N LEU A 7 8.22 50.54 -29.26
CA LEU A 7 8.56 49.11 -29.31
C LEU A 7 8.03 48.45 -28.03
N LEU A 8 7.08 47.53 -28.13
CA LEU A 8 6.72 46.62 -27.10
C LEU A 8 7.72 45.44 -27.11
N ALA A 9 8.51 45.31 -26.02
CA ALA A 9 9.31 44.11 -25.77
C ALA A 9 8.45 43.07 -25.10
N ALA A 10 8.16 41.95 -25.79
CA ALA A 10 7.50 40.81 -25.24
C ALA A 10 8.52 39.97 -24.42
N LEU A 11 8.37 39.97 -23.09
CA LEU A 11 9.11 39.05 -22.21
C LEU A 11 8.45 37.66 -22.26
N SER A 12 9.10 36.70 -22.91
CA SER A 12 8.69 35.29 -22.88
C SER A 12 9.17 34.65 -21.58
N PHE A 13 8.26 34.38 -20.66
CA PHE A 13 8.53 33.53 -19.49
C PHE A 13 8.60 32.05 -19.94
N VAL A 14 9.80 31.51 -20.01
CA VAL A 14 10.02 30.07 -20.14
C VAL A 14 9.83 29.46 -18.74
N THR A 15 8.69 28.87 -18.49
CA THR A 15 8.48 28.02 -17.31
C THR A 15 9.25 26.71 -17.50
N ALA A 16 10.40 26.60 -16.86
CA ALA A 16 11.13 25.33 -16.76
C ALA A 16 10.28 24.37 -15.90
N CYS A 17 9.54 23.48 -16.56
CA CYS A 17 8.93 22.34 -15.91
C CYS A 17 10.06 21.38 -15.49
N GLY A 18 10.52 21.47 -14.24
CA GLY A 18 11.50 20.54 -13.69
C GLY A 18 10.93 19.15 -13.71
N ALA A 19 11.39 18.30 -14.62
CA ALA A 19 11.13 16.87 -14.56
C ALA A 19 11.72 16.36 -13.22
N LEU A 20 10.85 15.94 -12.31
CA LEU A 20 11.28 15.18 -11.13
C LEU A 20 12.04 13.97 -11.65
N ALA A 21 13.34 13.94 -11.44
CA ALA A 21 14.17 12.79 -11.79
C ALA A 21 13.60 11.56 -11.10
N ALA A 22 13.27 10.53 -11.88
CA ALA A 22 12.80 9.27 -11.31
C ALA A 22 13.89 8.75 -10.37
N THR A 23 13.51 8.39 -9.15
CA THR A 23 14.42 7.79 -8.16
C THR A 23 15.12 6.60 -8.80
N PRO A 24 16.48 6.52 -8.80
CA PRO A 24 17.19 5.43 -9.44
C PRO A 24 16.78 4.09 -8.82
N LEU A 25 16.30 3.18 -9.67
CA LEU A 25 15.98 1.81 -9.29
C LEU A 25 17.27 0.99 -9.32
N GLN A 26 17.65 0.43 -8.17
CA GLN A 26 18.84 -0.42 -8.04
C GLN A 26 18.43 -1.87 -7.86
N GLU A 27 18.83 -2.72 -8.79
CA GLU A 27 18.57 -4.15 -8.66
C GLU A 27 19.46 -4.80 -7.58
N ARG A 28 18.87 -5.67 -6.78
CA ARG A 28 19.51 -6.40 -5.69
C ARG A 28 19.39 -7.91 -5.94
N ALA A 29 20.14 -8.39 -6.93
CA ALA A 29 20.21 -9.82 -7.27
C ALA A 29 20.70 -10.69 -6.10
N ASP A 30 21.50 -10.14 -5.19
CA ASP A 30 21.97 -10.78 -3.96
C ASP A 30 20.83 -11.21 -3.02
N TRP A 31 19.69 -10.51 -3.06
CA TRP A 31 18.50 -10.85 -2.25
C TRP A 31 17.82 -12.16 -2.68
N ALA A 32 18.16 -12.72 -3.83
CA ALA A 32 17.74 -14.07 -4.24
C ALA A 32 18.02 -15.13 -3.17
N SER A 33 19.07 -14.94 -2.36
CA SER A 33 19.42 -15.86 -1.26
C SER A 33 18.30 -15.97 -0.20
N PHE A 34 17.62 -14.87 0.13
CA PHE A 34 16.52 -14.86 1.11
C PHE A 34 15.30 -15.62 0.60
N PHE A 35 14.99 -15.48 -0.69
CA PHE A 35 13.89 -16.20 -1.33
C PHE A 35 14.18 -17.70 -1.43
N ARG A 36 15.41 -18.07 -1.82
CA ARG A 36 15.82 -19.49 -1.86
C ARG A 36 15.81 -20.13 -0.47
N ALA A 37 16.28 -19.44 0.56
CA ALA A 37 16.28 -19.96 1.92
C ALA A 37 14.85 -20.23 2.46
N ALA A 38 13.88 -19.46 2.00
CA ALA A 38 12.47 -19.62 2.35
C ALA A 38 11.71 -20.55 1.37
N ASP A 39 12.39 -21.13 0.37
CA ASP A 39 11.74 -21.88 -0.72
C ASP A 39 10.52 -21.12 -1.27
N ALA A 40 10.75 -19.90 -1.78
CA ALA A 40 9.72 -19.01 -2.28
C ALA A 40 10.12 -18.35 -3.60
N GLN A 41 9.12 -18.13 -4.47
CA GLN A 41 9.23 -17.32 -5.67
C GLN A 41 8.53 -16.00 -5.42
N GLY A 42 9.17 -14.87 -5.78
CA GLY A 42 8.58 -13.57 -5.49
C GLY A 42 9.46 -12.39 -5.85
N THR A 43 9.01 -11.21 -5.47
CA THR A 43 9.74 -9.96 -5.61
C THR A 43 9.61 -9.13 -4.34
N ILE A 44 10.57 -8.25 -4.12
CA ILE A 44 10.49 -7.21 -3.10
C ILE A 44 11.01 -5.88 -3.65
N VAL A 45 10.26 -4.80 -3.35
CA VAL A 45 10.68 -3.41 -3.59
C VAL A 45 10.90 -2.75 -2.24
N ILE A 46 12.05 -2.13 -2.04
CA ILE A 46 12.42 -1.37 -0.84
C ILE A 46 12.67 0.09 -1.23
N GLY A 47 12.01 1.01 -0.56
CA GLY A 47 12.28 2.45 -0.68
C GLY A 47 12.93 2.98 0.59
N ASP A 48 14.23 3.27 0.56
CA ASP A 48 14.94 3.83 1.72
C ASP A 48 15.00 5.36 1.62
N SER A 49 14.28 6.02 2.51
CA SER A 49 14.21 7.49 2.60
C SER A 49 14.82 8.01 3.90
N ARG A 50 15.71 7.27 4.55
CA ARG A 50 16.42 7.71 5.76
C ARG A 50 17.48 8.74 5.45
N ALA A 51 17.69 9.67 6.37
CA ALA A 51 18.74 10.72 6.30
C ALA A 51 18.73 11.54 4.99
N GLY A 52 17.53 11.79 4.42
CA GLY A 52 17.39 12.54 3.19
C GLY A 52 17.71 11.77 1.91
N ASN A 53 18.06 10.49 2.01
CA ASN A 53 18.17 9.61 0.85
C ASN A 53 16.79 9.38 0.23
N ASP A 54 16.74 9.03 -1.04
CA ASP A 54 15.56 8.49 -1.70
C ASP A 54 16.03 7.46 -2.74
N VAL A 55 16.34 6.25 -2.24
CA VAL A 55 16.84 5.16 -3.07
C VAL A 55 15.79 4.06 -3.11
N THR A 56 15.57 3.48 -4.28
CA THR A 56 14.68 2.33 -4.44
C THR A 56 15.48 1.11 -4.89
N PHE A 57 15.42 0.06 -4.09
CA PHE A 57 16.01 -1.25 -4.37
C PHE A 57 14.92 -2.22 -4.82
N VAL A 58 15.27 -3.14 -5.73
CA VAL A 58 14.33 -4.17 -6.19
C VAL A 58 15.04 -5.50 -6.38
N TYR A 59 14.40 -6.58 -5.95
CA TYR A 59 14.69 -7.93 -6.38
C TYR A 59 13.60 -8.39 -7.34
N ASP A 60 13.99 -8.97 -8.48
CA ASP A 60 13.11 -9.35 -9.61
C ASP A 60 12.25 -8.16 -10.10
N PRO A 61 12.87 -7.21 -10.84
CA PRO A 61 12.19 -6.02 -11.34
C PRO A 61 11.06 -6.35 -12.34
N GLU A 62 11.19 -7.46 -13.08
CA GLU A 62 10.16 -7.89 -14.02
C GLU A 62 8.87 -8.29 -13.27
N ARG A 63 9.01 -9.09 -12.22
CA ARG A 63 7.88 -9.45 -11.36
C ARG A 63 7.33 -8.24 -10.60
N ALA A 64 8.17 -7.32 -10.17
CA ALA A 64 7.75 -6.10 -9.47
C ALA A 64 6.86 -5.21 -10.34
N ALA A 65 7.00 -5.27 -11.67
CA ALA A 65 6.17 -4.54 -12.62
C ALA A 65 4.86 -5.28 -12.98
N ARG A 66 4.78 -6.60 -12.76
CA ARG A 66 3.56 -7.37 -13.03
C ARG A 66 2.48 -7.08 -12.01
N ARG A 67 1.24 -7.02 -12.47
CA ARG A 67 0.06 -6.78 -11.63
C ARG A 67 -0.55 -8.09 -11.14
N TYR A 68 -0.92 -8.12 -9.86
CA TYR A 68 -1.61 -9.22 -9.19
C TYR A 68 -2.79 -8.66 -8.39
N SER A 69 -3.74 -9.52 -8.00
CA SER A 69 -4.80 -9.13 -7.07
C SER A 69 -4.19 -8.56 -5.79
N PRO A 70 -4.62 -7.37 -5.33
CA PRO A 70 -4.10 -6.76 -4.10
C PRO A 70 -4.50 -7.54 -2.84
N ALA A 71 -5.53 -8.33 -2.90
CA ALA A 71 -6.12 -9.02 -1.77
C ALA A 71 -6.33 -8.07 -0.58
N SER A 72 -6.05 -8.49 0.64
CA SER A 72 -6.27 -7.66 1.83
C SER A 72 -5.35 -6.43 1.97
N THR A 73 -4.37 -6.21 1.09
CA THR A 73 -3.65 -4.92 1.08
C THR A 73 -4.57 -3.79 0.60
N PHE A 74 -5.61 -4.09 -0.17
CA PHE A 74 -6.63 -3.15 -0.60
C PHE A 74 -7.39 -2.53 0.58
N LYS A 75 -7.42 -3.17 1.74
CA LYS A 75 -8.04 -2.61 2.94
C LYS A 75 -7.47 -1.24 3.32
N ILE A 76 -6.22 -0.93 2.97
CA ILE A 76 -5.60 0.37 3.24
C ILE A 76 -6.35 1.48 2.48
N PRO A 77 -6.40 1.51 1.13
CA PRO A 77 -7.13 2.55 0.42
C PRO A 77 -8.64 2.46 0.66
N HIS A 78 -9.20 1.27 0.82
CA HIS A 78 -10.65 1.09 1.03
C HIS A 78 -11.13 1.73 2.33
N SER A 79 -10.31 1.70 3.40
CA SER A 79 -10.59 2.42 4.64
C SER A 79 -10.61 3.94 4.42
N LEU A 80 -9.73 4.49 3.59
CA LEU A 80 -9.77 5.91 3.20
C LEU A 80 -11.06 6.25 2.46
N PHE A 81 -11.50 5.37 1.56
CA PHE A 81 -12.76 5.56 0.82
C PHE A 81 -13.96 5.58 1.76
N ALA A 82 -14.01 4.66 2.73
CA ALA A 82 -15.09 4.58 3.70
C ALA A 82 -15.16 5.82 4.61
N LEU A 83 -14.00 6.35 5.03
CA LEU A 83 -13.91 7.59 5.81
C LEU A 83 -14.32 8.82 4.98
N ASP A 84 -13.80 8.94 3.75
CA ASP A 84 -14.08 10.08 2.87
C ASP A 84 -15.55 10.14 2.44
N ALA A 85 -16.17 8.97 2.23
CA ALA A 85 -17.58 8.84 1.90
C ALA A 85 -18.54 8.99 3.10
N GLY A 86 -18.02 9.17 4.33
CA GLY A 86 -18.82 9.24 5.55
C GLY A 86 -19.49 7.93 5.96
N ILE A 87 -19.00 6.79 5.45
CA ILE A 87 -19.45 5.45 5.86
C ILE A 87 -18.92 5.13 7.25
N LEU A 88 -17.69 5.56 7.54
CA LEU A 88 -17.09 5.58 8.86
C LEU A 88 -16.86 7.02 9.31
N ARG A 89 -17.05 7.29 10.61
CA ARG A 89 -16.70 8.55 11.26
C ARG A 89 -15.26 8.54 11.76
N ASP A 90 -14.88 7.43 12.38
CA ASP A 90 -13.61 7.23 13.07
C ASP A 90 -13.26 5.74 13.14
N GLU A 91 -12.11 5.41 13.73
CA GLU A 91 -11.60 4.05 13.88
C GLU A 91 -12.28 3.23 14.98
N PHE A 92 -13.05 3.87 15.86
CA PHE A 92 -13.75 3.22 17.00
C PHE A 92 -15.22 2.97 16.73
N GLN A 93 -15.76 3.54 15.65
CA GLN A 93 -17.17 3.31 15.29
C GLN A 93 -17.46 1.81 15.23
N VAL A 94 -18.45 1.36 16.01
CA VAL A 94 -18.91 -0.02 16.00
C VAL A 94 -19.56 -0.34 14.66
N ILE A 95 -19.15 -1.45 14.06
CA ILE A 95 -19.72 -2.06 12.87
C ILE A 95 -20.35 -3.36 13.36
N ALA A 96 -21.67 -3.36 13.52
CA ALA A 96 -22.39 -4.48 14.06
C ALA A 96 -22.20 -5.75 13.23
N TRP A 97 -21.97 -6.86 13.91
CA TRP A 97 -21.88 -8.18 13.28
C TRP A 97 -23.20 -8.54 12.58
N ASP A 98 -23.09 -9.11 11.41
CA ASP A 98 -24.25 -9.51 10.59
C ASP A 98 -24.90 -10.84 11.03
N GLY A 99 -24.40 -11.47 12.13
CA GLY A 99 -24.91 -12.74 12.63
C GLY A 99 -24.46 -13.95 11.83
N VAL A 100 -23.70 -13.79 10.75
CA VAL A 100 -23.23 -14.90 9.90
C VAL A 100 -21.97 -15.50 10.49
N LYS A 101 -22.02 -16.76 10.92
CA LYS A 101 -20.86 -17.48 11.45
C LYS A 101 -19.87 -17.82 10.34
N ARG A 102 -18.61 -17.40 10.54
CA ARG A 102 -17.48 -17.63 9.64
C ARG A 102 -16.42 -18.52 10.29
N PRO A 103 -15.54 -19.19 9.51
CA PRO A 103 -14.51 -20.09 10.06
C PRO A 103 -13.48 -19.41 10.97
N ILE A 104 -13.29 -18.09 10.84
CA ILE A 104 -12.34 -17.31 11.65
C ILE A 104 -13.12 -16.72 12.81
N GLU A 105 -12.89 -17.22 14.03
CA GLU A 105 -13.69 -16.92 15.21
C GLU A 105 -13.75 -15.41 15.53
N VAL A 106 -12.63 -14.70 15.47
CA VAL A 106 -12.55 -13.25 15.71
C VAL A 106 -13.30 -12.38 14.69
N TRP A 107 -13.91 -13.00 13.66
CA TRP A 107 -14.79 -12.31 12.72
C TRP A 107 -16.28 -12.38 13.11
N ASN A 108 -16.63 -13.17 14.12
CA ASN A 108 -17.98 -13.47 14.54
C ASN A 108 -18.44 -12.60 15.73
N GLU A 109 -18.06 -11.34 15.69
CA GLU A 109 -18.39 -10.34 16.69
C GLU A 109 -18.43 -8.93 16.06
N ASP A 110 -18.95 -7.95 16.79
CA ASP A 110 -18.91 -6.56 16.41
C ASP A 110 -17.46 -6.12 16.16
N GLN A 111 -17.29 -5.33 15.12
CA GLN A 111 -15.98 -4.85 14.67
C GLN A 111 -15.85 -3.34 14.86
N ASN A 112 -14.64 -2.85 14.80
CA ASN A 112 -14.29 -1.48 14.46
C ASN A 112 -13.16 -1.48 13.43
N LEU A 113 -12.77 -0.32 12.92
CA LEU A 113 -11.77 -0.25 11.86
C LEU A 113 -10.42 -0.82 12.29
N ARG A 114 -9.97 -0.55 13.53
CA ARG A 114 -8.70 -1.07 14.05
C ARG A 114 -8.69 -2.60 14.09
N PHE A 115 -9.76 -3.18 14.62
CA PHE A 115 -9.90 -4.62 14.72
C PHE A 115 -10.02 -5.29 13.35
N ALA A 116 -10.86 -4.74 12.48
CA ALA A 116 -11.07 -5.25 11.12
C ALA A 116 -9.79 -5.18 10.26
N MET A 117 -8.98 -4.12 10.39
CA MET A 117 -7.69 -4.01 9.72
C MET A 117 -6.70 -5.05 10.25
N ARG A 118 -6.58 -5.17 11.58
CA ARG A 118 -5.66 -6.10 12.24
C ARG A 118 -5.96 -7.55 11.90
N HIS A 119 -7.22 -7.95 12.01
CA HIS A 119 -7.67 -9.33 11.76
C HIS A 119 -8.07 -9.59 10.31
N SER A 120 -7.92 -8.57 9.48
CA SER A 120 -8.23 -8.67 8.04
C SER A 120 -9.67 -9.11 7.75
N THR A 121 -10.63 -8.66 8.58
CA THR A 121 -12.04 -9.06 8.56
C THR A 121 -12.68 -8.70 7.22
N VAL A 122 -12.98 -9.70 6.40
CA VAL A 122 -13.40 -9.49 5.01
C VAL A 122 -14.78 -8.88 4.92
N TRP A 123 -15.75 -9.40 5.70
CA TRP A 123 -17.14 -8.95 5.63
C TRP A 123 -17.34 -7.45 5.93
N VAL A 124 -16.52 -6.87 6.80
CA VAL A 124 -16.54 -5.42 7.07
C VAL A 124 -16.25 -4.64 5.79
N TYR A 125 -15.27 -5.07 5.02
CA TYR A 125 -14.89 -4.39 3.78
C TYR A 125 -15.84 -4.71 2.62
N GLU A 126 -16.52 -5.86 2.64
CA GLU A 126 -17.64 -6.14 1.74
C GLU A 126 -18.82 -5.19 2.02
N GLU A 127 -19.09 -4.89 3.29
CA GLU A 127 -20.09 -3.89 3.68
C GLU A 127 -19.70 -2.49 3.21
N PHE A 128 -18.42 -2.11 3.31
CA PHE A 128 -17.96 -0.83 2.76
C PHE A 128 -18.16 -0.78 1.24
N ALA A 129 -17.77 -1.82 0.51
CA ALA A 129 -17.98 -1.92 -0.93
C ALA A 129 -19.47 -1.85 -1.30
N ARG A 130 -20.32 -2.54 -0.58
CA ARG A 130 -21.77 -2.51 -0.78
C ARG A 130 -22.34 -1.09 -0.60
N ARG A 131 -21.88 -0.35 0.41
CA ARG A 131 -22.35 1.03 0.69
C ARG A 131 -21.75 2.06 -0.27
N LEU A 132 -20.53 1.87 -0.71
CA LEU A 132 -19.87 2.72 -1.72
C LEU A 132 -20.53 2.54 -3.09
N GLY A 133 -20.69 1.27 -3.50
CA GLY A 133 -21.11 0.88 -4.84
C GLY A 133 -20.03 1.08 -5.89
N ASN A 134 -20.10 0.32 -6.97
CA ASN A 134 -19.05 0.21 -8.00
C ASN A 134 -18.66 1.55 -8.63
N VAL A 135 -19.59 2.49 -8.78
CA VAL A 135 -19.33 3.80 -9.39
C VAL A 135 -18.36 4.63 -8.52
N ARG A 136 -18.61 4.71 -7.21
CA ARG A 136 -17.73 5.44 -6.27
C ARG A 136 -16.40 4.74 -6.08
N GLU A 137 -16.42 3.40 -5.96
CA GLU A 137 -15.19 2.60 -5.89
C GLU A 137 -14.27 2.89 -7.09
N THR A 138 -14.81 2.82 -8.32
CA THR A 138 -14.04 3.12 -9.54
C THR A 138 -13.51 4.56 -9.54
N ALA A 139 -14.33 5.52 -9.11
CA ALA A 139 -13.93 6.92 -9.04
C ALA A 139 -12.77 7.13 -8.04
N TYR A 140 -12.84 6.50 -6.85
CA TYR A 140 -11.77 6.56 -5.86
C TYR A 140 -10.49 5.89 -6.34
N LEU A 141 -10.58 4.70 -6.93
CA LEU A 141 -9.42 3.99 -7.48
C LEU A 141 -8.69 4.83 -8.54
N ARG A 142 -9.44 5.46 -9.45
CA ARG A 142 -8.88 6.38 -10.47
C ARG A 142 -8.26 7.62 -9.83
N LYS A 143 -8.95 8.23 -8.85
CA LYS A 143 -8.51 9.43 -8.14
C LYS A 143 -7.15 9.24 -7.47
N ILE A 144 -6.87 8.03 -6.97
CA ILE A 144 -5.59 7.71 -6.34
C ILE A 144 -4.61 6.96 -7.25
N ALA A 145 -4.95 6.72 -8.51
CA ALA A 145 -4.17 5.93 -9.46
C ALA A 145 -3.76 4.55 -8.89
N TYR A 146 -4.72 3.78 -8.38
CA TYR A 146 -4.47 2.48 -7.76
C TYR A 146 -4.60 1.35 -8.77
N GLY A 147 -3.47 0.79 -9.20
CA GLY A 147 -3.40 -0.33 -10.14
C GLY A 147 -4.14 -0.07 -11.45
N ASN A 148 -4.92 -1.05 -11.91
CA ASN A 148 -5.75 -0.93 -13.11
C ASN A 148 -7.08 -0.17 -12.88
N ALA A 149 -7.41 0.16 -11.65
CA ALA A 149 -8.64 0.85 -11.25
C ALA A 149 -9.94 0.18 -11.74
N VAL A 150 -9.95 -1.14 -11.86
CA VAL A 150 -11.11 -1.92 -12.33
C VAL A 150 -11.87 -2.52 -11.17
N VAL A 151 -13.13 -2.12 -11.00
CA VAL A 151 -14.10 -2.78 -10.12
C VAL A 151 -14.90 -3.76 -11.00
N GLY A 152 -14.40 -4.99 -11.07
CA GLY A 152 -14.97 -6.01 -11.94
C GLY A 152 -16.07 -6.84 -11.28
N ARG A 153 -16.39 -7.94 -11.97
CA ARG A 153 -17.27 -8.99 -11.44
C ARG A 153 -16.48 -9.85 -10.46
N GLY A 154 -17.07 -10.28 -9.43
CA GLY A 154 -16.43 -11.08 -8.39
C GLY A 154 -16.56 -10.40 -7.03
N LYS A 155 -16.81 -11.20 -6.03
CA LYS A 155 -16.96 -10.74 -4.66
C LYS A 155 -16.02 -11.54 -3.77
N PRO A 156 -15.09 -10.87 -3.13
CA PRO A 156 -14.74 -9.43 -3.24
C PRO A 156 -13.83 -9.14 -4.44
N PHE A 157 -14.10 -8.08 -5.19
CA PHE A 157 -13.41 -7.73 -6.45
C PHE A 157 -11.88 -7.51 -6.29
N TRP A 158 -11.42 -7.28 -5.08
CA TRP A 158 -10.00 -7.11 -4.72
C TRP A 158 -9.31 -8.43 -4.33
N VAL A 159 -10.01 -9.56 -4.33
CA VAL A 159 -9.46 -10.90 -4.07
C VAL A 159 -9.58 -11.79 -5.29
N GLU A 160 -10.80 -11.98 -5.78
CA GLU A 160 -11.14 -12.90 -6.88
C GLU A 160 -11.61 -12.16 -8.14
N GLY A 161 -11.58 -10.83 -8.14
CA GLY A 161 -12.04 -10.01 -9.24
C GLY A 161 -10.91 -9.42 -10.07
N ASP A 162 -11.26 -8.38 -10.83
CA ASP A 162 -10.41 -7.82 -11.88
C ASP A 162 -9.47 -6.72 -11.38
N LEU A 163 -9.57 -6.29 -10.10
CA LEU A 163 -8.64 -5.30 -9.55
C LEU A 163 -7.26 -5.91 -9.40
N THR A 164 -6.28 -5.30 -10.06
CA THR A 164 -4.89 -5.73 -9.98
C THR A 164 -3.94 -4.55 -9.78
N ILE A 165 -2.82 -4.80 -9.10
CA ILE A 165 -1.77 -3.80 -8.81
C ILE A 165 -0.41 -4.47 -8.81
N SER A 166 0.63 -3.74 -9.23
CA SER A 166 2.02 -4.18 -9.18
C SER A 166 2.71 -3.75 -7.87
N ALA A 167 3.86 -4.35 -7.57
CA ALA A 167 4.64 -3.95 -6.40
C ALA A 167 5.14 -2.50 -6.52
N ASN A 168 5.49 -2.06 -7.73
CA ASN A 168 5.90 -0.68 -7.98
C ASN A 168 4.76 0.32 -7.75
N GLU A 169 3.54 -0.01 -8.17
CA GLU A 169 2.35 0.83 -7.93
C GLU A 169 1.96 0.87 -6.46
N GLN A 170 2.06 -0.27 -5.75
CA GLN A 170 1.89 -0.32 -4.28
C GLN A 170 2.90 0.58 -3.57
N MET A 171 4.18 0.56 -3.99
CA MET A 171 5.23 1.43 -3.44
C MET A 171 4.89 2.91 -3.64
N SER A 172 4.47 3.29 -4.83
CA SER A 172 4.03 4.66 -5.12
C SER A 172 2.86 5.09 -4.25
N PHE A 173 1.86 4.22 -4.10
CA PHE A 173 0.70 4.48 -3.22
C PHE A 173 1.11 4.67 -1.76
N LEU A 174 1.96 3.80 -1.21
CA LEU A 174 2.42 3.88 0.18
C LEU A 174 3.24 5.15 0.46
N ARG A 175 4.12 5.55 -0.46
CA ARG A 175 4.88 6.81 -0.34
C ARG A 175 3.95 8.02 -0.29
N ARG A 176 2.95 8.07 -1.15
CA ARG A 176 1.94 9.15 -1.15
C ARG A 176 1.10 9.16 0.12
N LEU A 177 0.69 7.99 0.60
CA LEU A 177 -0.02 7.87 1.89
C LEU A 177 0.83 8.40 3.05
N TYR A 178 2.11 7.99 3.11
CA TYR A 178 3.04 8.43 4.15
C TYR A 178 3.17 9.96 4.19
N ARG A 179 3.34 10.58 3.02
CA ARG A 179 3.49 12.04 2.85
C ARG A 179 2.18 12.82 2.95
N ASN A 180 1.03 12.18 3.13
CA ASN A 180 -0.31 12.77 3.08
C ASN A 180 -0.63 13.46 1.73
N GLU A 181 -0.13 12.90 0.63
CA GLU A 181 -0.29 13.42 -0.74
C GLU A 181 -1.46 12.77 -1.50
N LEU A 182 -2.19 11.86 -0.85
CA LEU A 182 -3.41 11.33 -1.44
C LEU A 182 -4.52 12.39 -1.39
N PRO A 183 -5.47 12.41 -2.34
CA PRO A 183 -6.51 13.43 -2.42
C PRO A 183 -7.65 13.18 -1.40
N PHE A 184 -7.29 13.01 -0.14
CA PHE A 184 -8.16 12.83 1.02
C PHE A 184 -7.77 13.80 2.12
N ARG A 185 -8.65 14.01 3.08
CA ARG A 185 -8.34 14.80 4.28
C ARG A 185 -7.11 14.22 4.97
N VAL A 186 -6.22 15.10 5.43
CA VAL A 186 -4.95 14.71 6.10
C VAL A 186 -5.24 13.88 7.36
N GLU A 187 -6.32 14.21 8.08
CA GLU A 187 -6.75 13.48 9.28
C GLU A 187 -7.08 12.02 8.96
N HIS A 188 -7.78 11.76 7.86
CA HIS A 188 -8.09 10.39 7.42
C HIS A 188 -6.81 9.62 7.06
N GLN A 189 -5.86 10.26 6.37
CA GLN A 189 -4.59 9.63 6.02
C GLN A 189 -3.75 9.32 7.27
N ARG A 190 -3.71 10.22 8.25
CA ARG A 190 -3.04 10.00 9.55
C ARG A 190 -3.69 8.86 10.33
N LEU A 191 -5.03 8.84 10.40
CA LEU A 191 -5.78 7.78 11.05
C LEU A 191 -5.47 6.41 10.44
N ILE A 192 -5.45 6.28 9.11
CA ILE A 192 -5.13 5.00 8.47
C ILE A 192 -3.69 4.56 8.77
N LYS A 193 -2.73 5.48 8.76
CA LYS A 193 -1.34 5.17 9.14
C LYS A 193 -1.27 4.65 10.58
N ASP A 194 -2.06 5.22 11.49
CA ASP A 194 -2.12 4.77 12.88
C ASP A 194 -2.78 3.39 13.03
N VAL A 195 -3.86 3.15 12.31
CA VAL A 195 -4.54 1.85 12.26
C VAL A 195 -3.65 0.73 11.68
N MET A 196 -2.64 1.07 10.87
CA MET A 196 -1.68 0.13 10.29
C MET A 196 -0.53 -0.24 11.22
N VAL A 197 -0.45 0.28 12.45
CA VAL A 197 0.61 -0.07 13.40
C VAL A 197 0.56 -1.55 13.73
N ASN A 198 1.66 -2.25 13.47
CA ASN A 198 1.86 -3.67 13.77
C ASN A 198 2.76 -3.86 14.98
N GLU A 199 3.88 -3.14 15.01
CA GLU A 199 4.91 -3.25 16.04
C GLU A 199 5.54 -1.87 16.28
N ALA A 200 6.04 -1.66 17.47
CA ALA A 200 6.83 -0.48 17.80
C ALA A 200 7.99 -0.90 18.72
N GLY A 201 9.16 -0.33 18.48
CA GLY A 201 10.31 -0.38 19.39
C GLY A 201 10.57 0.98 20.01
N LYS A 202 11.76 1.14 20.61
CA LYS A 202 12.15 2.40 21.26
C LYS A 202 12.17 3.57 20.27
N ASP A 203 12.73 3.35 19.08
CA ASP A 203 13.01 4.41 18.11
C ASP A 203 12.42 4.12 16.71
N TRP A 204 11.53 3.12 16.57
CA TRP A 204 10.94 2.75 15.30
C TRP A 204 9.50 2.26 15.45
N ILE A 205 8.74 2.42 14.37
CA ILE A 205 7.36 1.92 14.27
C ILE A 205 7.21 1.18 12.93
N LEU A 206 6.75 -0.07 12.98
CA LEU A 206 6.39 -0.87 11.81
C LEU A 206 4.88 -0.73 11.54
N ARG A 207 4.55 -0.19 10.38
CA ARG A 207 3.18 -0.12 9.86
C ARG A 207 3.07 -1.00 8.64
N ALA A 208 2.12 -1.93 8.65
CA ALA A 208 2.04 -2.91 7.57
C ALA A 208 0.66 -3.52 7.40
N LYS A 209 0.45 -4.12 6.23
CA LYS A 209 -0.72 -4.94 5.92
C LYS A 209 -0.33 -6.16 5.11
N THR A 210 -0.85 -7.31 5.51
CA THR A 210 -0.77 -8.56 4.74
C THR A 210 -1.91 -8.65 3.72
N GLY A 211 -1.68 -9.39 2.63
CA GLY A 211 -2.71 -9.80 1.68
C GLY A 211 -2.51 -11.24 1.22
N TRP A 212 -3.60 -11.89 0.83
CA TRP A 212 -3.55 -13.23 0.23
C TRP A 212 -4.77 -13.46 -0.65
N SER A 213 -4.52 -13.86 -1.91
CA SER A 213 -5.54 -14.18 -2.90
C SER A 213 -5.68 -15.69 -3.20
N GLY A 214 -5.08 -16.54 -2.36
CA GLY A 214 -5.02 -17.99 -2.60
C GLY A 214 -3.82 -18.41 -3.47
N LYS A 215 -3.33 -17.53 -4.35
CA LYS A 215 -2.18 -17.77 -5.24
C LYS A 215 -0.99 -16.86 -4.93
N VAL A 216 -1.24 -15.64 -4.51
CA VAL A 216 -0.21 -14.63 -4.23
C VAL A 216 -0.40 -14.09 -2.82
N GLY A 217 0.69 -14.07 -2.07
CA GLY A 217 0.78 -13.50 -0.74
C GLY A 217 1.54 -12.17 -0.75
N TRP A 218 0.99 -11.14 -0.09
CA TRP A 218 1.57 -9.81 0.03
C TRP A 218 1.96 -9.48 1.47
N TRP A 219 3.01 -8.69 1.63
CA TRP A 219 3.25 -7.89 2.83
C TRP A 219 3.81 -6.54 2.43
N VAL A 220 3.09 -5.48 2.79
CA VAL A 220 3.37 -4.11 2.35
C VAL A 220 3.32 -3.15 3.52
N GLY A 221 4.17 -2.11 3.50
CA GLY A 221 4.20 -1.14 4.60
C GLY A 221 5.49 -0.36 4.66
N TRP A 222 5.85 0.10 5.86
CA TRP A 222 7.12 0.79 6.13
C TRP A 222 7.54 0.65 7.59
N VAL A 223 8.85 0.76 7.82
CA VAL A 223 9.44 0.99 9.13
C VAL A 223 9.77 2.46 9.22
N GLU A 224 9.21 3.15 10.19
CA GLU A 224 9.42 4.56 10.43
C GLU A 224 10.50 4.73 11.50
N TRP A 225 11.57 5.43 11.16
CA TRP A 225 12.67 5.83 12.03
C TRP A 225 12.68 7.34 12.19
N PRO A 226 13.29 7.92 13.23
CA PRO A 226 13.47 9.38 13.34
C PRO A 226 14.20 10.00 12.13
N THR A 227 15.02 9.21 11.44
CA THR A 227 15.78 9.62 10.24
C THR A 227 14.98 9.48 8.95
N GLY A 228 13.78 8.93 8.99
CA GLY A 228 12.92 8.73 7.82
C GLY A 228 12.44 7.28 7.65
N PRO A 229 11.47 7.04 6.75
CA PRO A 229 10.87 5.73 6.54
C PRO A 229 11.72 4.84 5.62
N VAL A 230 11.59 3.51 5.85
CA VAL A 230 11.99 2.48 4.90
C VAL A 230 10.75 1.72 4.48
N PHE A 231 10.29 1.96 3.27
CA PHE A 231 9.12 1.28 2.69
C PHE A 231 9.48 -0.11 2.20
N PHE A 232 8.52 -1.01 2.23
CA PHE A 232 8.66 -2.34 1.63
C PHE A 232 7.36 -2.81 0.98
N VAL A 233 7.50 -3.48 -0.15
CA VAL A 233 6.42 -4.16 -0.86
C VAL A 233 6.94 -5.49 -1.34
N LEU A 234 6.50 -6.56 -0.69
CA LEU A 234 6.81 -7.92 -1.09
C LEU A 234 5.56 -8.59 -1.66
N ASN A 235 5.72 -9.39 -2.72
CA ASN A 235 4.77 -10.44 -3.06
C ASN A 235 5.49 -11.75 -3.39
N ILE A 236 4.87 -12.87 -2.99
CA ILE A 236 5.34 -14.23 -3.27
C ILE A 236 4.21 -15.09 -3.82
N ASP A 237 4.56 -16.12 -4.58
CA ASP A 237 3.63 -17.20 -4.90
C ASP A 237 3.36 -18.04 -3.65
N THR A 238 2.15 -18.60 -3.55
CA THR A 238 1.74 -19.40 -2.39
C THR A 238 1.19 -20.76 -2.85
N PRO A 239 2.03 -21.62 -3.46
CA PRO A 239 1.60 -22.95 -3.93
C PRO A 239 1.11 -23.84 -2.77
N ASN A 240 1.74 -23.74 -1.60
CA ASN A 240 1.34 -24.47 -0.39
C ASN A 240 0.29 -23.71 0.44
N ARG A 241 -0.39 -22.70 -0.17
CA ARG A 241 -1.49 -21.95 0.43
C ARG A 241 -1.13 -21.34 1.81
N LEU A 242 -1.82 -21.75 2.87
CA LEU A 242 -1.59 -21.23 4.24
C LEU A 242 -0.18 -21.48 4.75
N GLY A 243 0.47 -22.58 4.34
CA GLY A 243 1.85 -22.91 4.72
C GLY A 243 2.89 -21.90 4.26
N ASP A 244 2.62 -21.19 3.17
CA ASP A 244 3.54 -20.18 2.64
C ASP A 244 3.36 -18.78 3.27
N LEU A 245 2.27 -18.55 3.99
CA LEU A 245 1.96 -17.21 4.49
C LEU A 245 3.00 -16.63 5.45
N PRO A 246 3.65 -17.39 6.34
CA PRO A 246 4.72 -16.87 7.21
C PRO A 246 5.94 -16.36 6.43
N LYS A 247 6.25 -16.99 5.27
CA LYS A 247 7.40 -16.64 4.42
C LYS A 247 7.41 -15.16 3.99
N ARG A 248 6.22 -14.55 3.83
CA ARG A 248 6.09 -13.11 3.47
C ARG A 248 6.81 -12.22 4.48
N GLN A 249 6.56 -12.46 5.76
CA GLN A 249 7.15 -11.68 6.85
C GLN A 249 8.60 -12.08 7.10
N GLU A 250 8.93 -13.35 7.01
CA GLU A 250 10.28 -13.87 7.18
C GLU A 250 11.26 -13.26 6.18
N ILE A 251 10.97 -13.37 4.88
CA ILE A 251 11.82 -12.83 3.80
C ILE A 251 11.98 -11.31 3.97
N THR A 252 10.87 -10.60 4.15
CA THR A 252 10.91 -9.14 4.27
C THR A 252 11.72 -8.70 5.50
N ARG A 253 11.52 -9.33 6.66
CA ARG A 253 12.26 -9.00 7.90
C ARG A 253 13.75 -9.25 7.72
N ASN A 254 14.12 -10.37 7.12
CA ASN A 254 15.54 -10.70 6.88
C ASN A 254 16.20 -9.68 5.95
N ILE A 255 15.50 -9.25 4.88
CA ILE A 255 16.00 -8.20 4.00
C ILE A 255 16.10 -6.86 4.74
N LEU A 256 15.07 -6.45 5.47
CA LEU A 256 15.09 -5.19 6.25
C LEU A 256 16.22 -5.18 7.29
N ARG A 257 16.50 -6.31 7.94
CA ARG A 257 17.64 -6.45 8.86
C ARG A 257 18.98 -6.35 8.14
N SER A 258 19.12 -6.95 6.96
CA SER A 258 20.37 -6.91 6.19
C SER A 258 20.79 -5.49 5.81
N ILE A 259 19.81 -4.57 5.68
CA ILE A 259 20.03 -3.13 5.41
C ILE A 259 19.88 -2.26 6.67
N LYS A 260 19.84 -2.87 7.86
CA LYS A 260 19.67 -2.17 9.16
C LYS A 260 18.40 -1.31 9.23
N ALA A 261 17.33 -1.74 8.55
CA ALA A 261 16.01 -1.11 8.61
C ALA A 261 15.09 -1.71 9.67
N LEU A 262 15.45 -2.86 10.23
CA LEU A 262 14.88 -3.45 11.45
C LEU A 262 16.02 -3.88 12.38
N PRO A 263 15.83 -3.84 13.70
CA PRO A 263 16.80 -4.41 14.64
C PRO A 263 16.87 -5.94 14.48
N PRO A 264 17.93 -6.57 14.99
CA PRO A 264 17.99 -8.03 15.13
C PRO A 264 16.81 -8.55 15.97
N PRO A 265 16.50 -9.87 15.91
CA PRO A 265 15.42 -10.47 16.68
C PRO A 265 15.59 -10.32 18.18
#